data_59bb59a7821089b4f2bbfe638cf56d1f
#
_entry.id   59bb59a7821089b4f2bbfe638cf56d1f
#
_cell.length_a   1.000
_cell.length_b   1.000
_cell.length_c   1.000
_cell.angle_alpha   90.00
_cell.angle_beta   90.00
_cell.angle_gamma   90.00
#
_symmetry.space_group_name_H-M   'P 1'
#
loop_
_entity.id
_entity.type
_entity.pdbx_description
1 polymer ?
#
loop_
_entity_poly.entity_id
_entity_poly.type
_entity_poly.pdbx_seq_one_letter_code
_entity_poly.pdbx_strand_id
1 'polypeptide(L)'
;MLKRIKAFGDKVRYINRLIIGIDEKQTVLQDQNIQLMEKIQETHRSLDKISQQIRELEEKWKYITTYVNPEYLLLPRQKGLKYLLVGFYGAVNLGDELMLQKIYEDLSLVKNDIYVLMCDNIELNVFLYPGVNIIHYPKNKFDFNFLADAFDCVIYGGGAIIDDTMYSLNDSYKYDLGRIFIELSSAFIEKGKKVYSLGLSTNDSLTDIQYVTKLKHIIDNSAYFSVRDKYSAQILENLVGHQIRQINDIVLTYKSEEAQKKSAGKYRIGIIWICDDKLKKQLHELLEHILVVCDLEDTEVRFIPFYDYCNCDMNFYDGLCREFEAGNLSIADMPHSFDQVYSEICECDLVISMRYHGALLGLKGGRRTLSLLYSQHKHYYNKMTDLYEKFGREQDLFTSLDQLKGAIPVDSTQPGMKIQFDNSEYDMVISELINLYSDEKEEKKDGMF
;
A
#
# COMPACT_ATOMS: atom_id res chain seq x y z
N MET A 1 -30.14 -1.65 13.13
CA MET A 1 -30.35 -0.27 13.59
C MET A 1 -31.44 0.45 12.77
N LEU A 2 -31.32 0.57 11.45
CA LEU A 2 -32.31 1.24 10.57
C LEU A 2 -33.76 0.70 10.69
N LYS A 3 -33.96 -0.63 10.83
CA LYS A 3 -35.28 -1.21 11.07
C LYS A 3 -35.90 -0.77 12.41
N ARG A 4 -35.05 -0.57 13.45
CA ARG A 4 -35.53 -0.09 14.77
C ARG A 4 -35.86 1.41 14.73
N ILE A 5 -35.11 2.20 13.99
CA ILE A 5 -35.36 3.65 13.81
C ILE A 5 -36.63 3.86 12.99
N LYS A 6 -36.84 3.08 11.92
CA LYS A 6 -38.08 3.16 11.11
C LYS A 6 -39.30 2.71 11.92
N ALA A 7 -39.22 1.62 12.65
CA ALA A 7 -40.31 1.15 13.53
C ALA A 7 -40.61 2.12 14.66
N PHE A 8 -39.59 2.85 15.15
CA PHE A 8 -39.78 3.90 16.15
C PHE A 8 -40.42 5.15 15.54
N GLY A 9 -40.02 5.57 14.35
CA GLY A 9 -40.65 6.67 13.60
C GLY A 9 -42.13 6.39 13.27
N ASP A 10 -42.49 5.13 12.99
CA ASP A 10 -43.88 4.74 12.76
C ASP A 10 -44.72 4.77 14.05
N LYS A 11 -44.10 4.39 15.19
CA LYS A 11 -44.70 4.53 16.52
C LYS A 11 -44.95 6.02 16.89
N VAL A 12 -43.99 6.89 16.64
CA VAL A 12 -44.11 8.34 16.88
C VAL A 12 -45.22 8.95 16.02
N ARG A 13 -45.32 8.55 14.74
CA ARG A 13 -46.45 8.96 13.87
C ARG A 13 -47.79 8.45 14.35
N TYR A 14 -47.83 7.22 14.86
CA TYR A 14 -49.04 6.66 15.47
C TYR A 14 -49.43 7.42 16.74
N ILE A 15 -48.49 7.74 17.63
CA ILE A 15 -48.70 8.53 18.84
C ILE A 15 -49.16 9.96 18.48
N ASN A 16 -48.58 10.61 17.47
CA ASN A 16 -49.03 11.90 16.98
C ASN A 16 -50.51 11.86 16.48
N ARG A 17 -50.92 10.79 15.79
CA ARG A 17 -52.32 10.62 15.35
C ARG A 17 -53.30 10.44 16.53
N LEU A 18 -52.87 9.70 17.58
CA LEU A 18 -53.68 9.55 18.81
C LEU A 18 -53.87 10.86 19.54
N ILE A 19 -52.84 11.70 19.63
CA ILE A 19 -52.92 13.01 20.28
C ILE A 19 -53.86 13.96 19.52
N ILE A 20 -53.76 14.00 18.16
CA ILE A 20 -54.66 14.79 17.30
C ILE A 20 -56.13 14.33 17.46
N GLY A 21 -56.39 13.04 17.55
CA GLY A 21 -57.77 12.53 17.75
C GLY A 21 -58.35 12.79 19.14
N ILE A 22 -57.55 13.08 20.15
CA ILE A 22 -57.96 13.46 21.51
C ILE A 22 -58.33 14.92 21.55
N ASP A 23 -57.65 15.82 20.87
CA ASP A 23 -57.94 17.25 20.80
C ASP A 23 -59.33 17.53 20.20
N GLU A 24 -59.79 16.71 19.24
CA GLU A 24 -61.11 16.87 18.62
C GLU A 24 -62.30 16.53 19.54
N LYS A 25 -62.07 15.84 20.66
CA LYS A 25 -63.13 15.44 21.64
C LYS A 25 -63.21 16.31 22.89
N GLN A 26 -62.39 17.34 22.98
CA GLN A 26 -62.21 18.10 24.21
C GLN A 26 -63.29 19.15 24.51
N THR A 27 -64.31 19.31 23.71
CA THR A 27 -65.35 20.34 23.90
C THR A 27 -66.40 20.01 24.99
N VAL A 28 -66.26 18.83 25.68
CA VAL A 28 -67.43 18.37 26.48
C VAL A 28 -67.17 18.20 28.00
N LEU A 29 -65.97 18.30 28.55
CA LEU A 29 -65.75 18.02 29.98
C LEU A 29 -64.70 18.96 30.62
N GLN A 30 -65.20 20.02 31.26
CA GLN A 30 -64.38 21.14 31.75
C GLN A 30 -63.47 20.81 32.99
N ASP A 31 -63.85 19.95 33.90
CA ASP A 31 -63.02 19.73 35.12
C ASP A 31 -62.03 18.52 35.05
N GLN A 32 -62.27 17.58 34.19
CA GLN A 32 -61.25 16.56 33.88
C GLN A 32 -60.21 17.01 32.86
N ASN A 33 -60.47 18.17 32.24
CA ASN A 33 -59.65 18.68 31.15
C ASN A 33 -58.28 19.22 31.58
N ILE A 34 -58.16 19.85 32.76
CA ILE A 34 -56.90 20.48 33.19
C ILE A 34 -55.83 19.42 33.40
N GLN A 35 -56.15 18.34 34.11
CA GLN A 35 -55.18 17.26 34.31
C GLN A 35 -54.83 16.48 33.01
N LEU A 36 -55.80 16.41 32.08
CA LEU A 36 -55.54 15.80 30.79
C LEU A 36 -54.70 16.70 29.90
N MET A 37 -54.95 18.01 29.93
CA MET A 37 -54.18 19.01 29.20
C MET A 37 -52.71 19.08 29.69
N GLU A 38 -52.50 19.01 31.00
CA GLU A 38 -51.14 18.95 31.58
C GLU A 38 -50.40 17.69 31.12
N LYS A 39 -51.08 16.53 31.14
CA LYS A 39 -50.48 15.27 30.61
C LYS A 39 -50.23 15.32 29.11
N ILE A 40 -51.12 15.95 28.33
CA ILE A 40 -50.93 16.16 26.90
C ILE A 40 -49.75 17.09 26.64
N GLN A 41 -49.60 18.16 27.37
CA GLN A 41 -48.46 19.08 27.28
C GLN A 41 -47.14 18.39 27.64
N GLU A 42 -47.13 17.57 28.68
CA GLU A 42 -45.96 16.80 29.09
C GLU A 42 -45.60 15.77 28.04
N THR A 43 -46.61 15.13 27.43
CA THR A 43 -46.41 14.17 26.31
C THR A 43 -45.92 14.89 25.06
N HIS A 44 -46.44 16.07 24.72
CA HIS A 44 -45.92 16.90 23.63
C HIS A 44 -44.47 17.29 23.82
N ARG A 45 -44.09 17.76 25.03
CA ARG A 45 -42.69 18.08 25.36
C ARG A 45 -41.76 16.88 25.22
N SER A 46 -42.26 15.72 25.59
CA SER A 46 -41.51 14.46 25.46
C SER A 46 -41.35 14.04 23.99
N LEU A 47 -42.41 14.21 23.18
CA LEU A 47 -42.37 13.97 21.73
C LEU A 47 -41.46 14.95 20.99
N ASP A 48 -41.45 16.21 21.38
CA ASP A 48 -40.54 17.21 20.80
C ASP A 48 -39.07 16.84 21.07
N LYS A 49 -38.76 16.43 22.32
CA LYS A 49 -37.42 15.94 22.67
C LYS A 49 -37.01 14.71 21.85
N ILE A 50 -37.93 13.75 21.72
CA ILE A 50 -37.67 12.53 20.93
C ILE A 50 -37.48 12.89 19.45
N SER A 51 -38.32 13.79 18.91
CA SER A 51 -38.23 14.25 17.53
C SER A 51 -36.91 15.00 17.25
N GLN A 52 -36.43 15.74 18.23
CA GLN A 52 -35.13 16.41 18.17
C GLN A 52 -34.00 15.37 18.19
N GLN A 53 -34.06 14.39 19.09
CA GLN A 53 -33.05 13.31 19.16
C GLN A 53 -33.03 12.48 17.89
N ILE A 54 -34.18 12.22 17.26
CA ILE A 54 -34.26 11.54 15.97
C ILE A 54 -33.55 12.34 14.88
N ARG A 55 -33.86 13.64 14.77
CA ARG A 55 -33.18 14.51 13.79
C ARG A 55 -31.68 14.57 13.99
N GLU A 56 -31.20 14.68 15.22
CA GLU A 56 -29.77 14.63 15.53
C GLU A 56 -29.15 13.31 15.15
N LEU A 57 -29.87 12.19 15.34
CA LEU A 57 -29.42 10.85 14.93
C LEU A 57 -29.45 10.69 13.39
N GLU A 58 -30.46 11.22 12.72
CA GLU A 58 -30.56 11.21 11.25
C GLU A 58 -29.46 12.06 10.62
N GLU A 59 -29.14 13.22 11.18
CA GLU A 59 -28.02 14.05 10.71
C GLU A 59 -26.69 13.35 10.94
N LYS A 60 -26.46 12.78 12.13
CA LYS A 60 -25.27 11.98 12.41
C LYS A 60 -25.17 10.78 11.48
N TRP A 61 -26.27 10.09 11.23
CA TRP A 61 -26.31 8.93 10.33
C TRP A 61 -26.03 9.33 8.88
N LYS A 62 -26.67 10.40 8.41
CA LYS A 62 -26.42 10.98 7.08
C LYS A 62 -24.95 11.38 6.93
N TYR A 63 -24.39 12.00 7.96
CA TYR A 63 -22.99 12.36 8.01
C TYR A 63 -22.09 11.12 7.94
N ILE A 64 -22.35 10.12 8.79
CA ILE A 64 -21.60 8.85 8.79
C ILE A 64 -21.67 8.17 7.40
N THR A 65 -22.85 7.99 6.83
CA THR A 65 -23.03 7.30 5.54
C THR A 65 -22.53 8.10 4.35
N THR A 66 -22.39 9.41 4.46
CA THR A 66 -21.84 10.26 3.40
C THR A 66 -20.32 10.30 3.45
N TYR A 67 -19.73 10.22 4.64
CA TYR A 67 -18.32 10.47 4.87
C TYR A 67 -17.52 9.25 5.32
N VAL A 68 -18.14 8.24 5.92
CA VAL A 68 -17.45 7.00 6.34
C VAL A 68 -17.62 5.94 5.26
N ASN A 69 -16.55 5.22 4.96
CA ASN A 69 -16.64 4.08 4.06
C ASN A 69 -17.57 3.01 4.68
N PRO A 70 -18.72 2.66 4.03
CA PRO A 70 -19.68 1.72 4.59
C PRO A 70 -19.11 0.36 4.96
N GLU A 71 -18.07 -0.10 4.28
CA GLU A 71 -17.41 -1.39 4.59
C GLU A 71 -16.75 -1.39 5.96
N TYR A 72 -16.27 -0.23 6.46
CA TYR A 72 -15.66 -0.12 7.80
C TYR A 72 -16.68 -0.33 8.92
N LEU A 73 -17.95 -0.06 8.65
CA LEU A 73 -19.05 -0.34 9.58
C LEU A 73 -19.38 -1.84 9.68
N LEU A 74 -18.97 -2.59 8.65
CA LEU A 74 -19.21 -4.04 8.56
C LEU A 74 -18.00 -4.85 9.04
N LEU A 75 -16.89 -4.21 9.39
CA LEU A 75 -15.72 -4.91 9.93
C LEU A 75 -16.13 -5.73 11.16
N PRO A 76 -15.80 -7.02 11.19
CA PRO A 76 -16.21 -7.89 12.27
C PRO A 76 -15.57 -7.43 13.58
N ARG A 77 -16.39 -7.14 14.57
CA ARG A 77 -15.95 -6.85 15.95
C ARG A 77 -15.70 -8.17 16.72
N GLN A 78 -15.01 -9.10 16.07
CA GLN A 78 -14.68 -10.37 16.72
C GLN A 78 -13.56 -10.15 17.74
N LYS A 79 -13.57 -10.97 18.78
CA LYS A 79 -12.49 -11.01 19.78
C LYS A 79 -11.29 -11.73 19.17
N GLY A 80 -10.19 -11.06 18.99
CA GLY A 80 -8.94 -11.59 18.44
C GLY A 80 -8.04 -10.44 17.99
N LEU A 81 -6.74 -10.65 18.01
CA LEU A 81 -5.78 -9.69 17.47
C LEU A 81 -5.95 -9.60 15.96
N LYS A 82 -6.10 -8.39 15.45
CA LYS A 82 -6.27 -8.12 14.01
C LYS A 82 -5.21 -7.18 13.52
N TYR A 83 -4.65 -7.52 12.37
CA TYR A 83 -3.60 -6.79 11.70
C TYR A 83 -4.14 -6.05 10.48
N LEU A 84 -3.72 -4.81 10.32
CA LEU A 84 -3.96 -4.01 9.12
C LEU A 84 -2.65 -3.81 8.37
N LEU A 85 -2.51 -4.41 7.19
CA LEU A 85 -1.37 -4.18 6.29
C LEU A 85 -1.65 -2.98 5.39
N VAL A 86 -0.69 -2.06 5.32
CA VAL A 86 -0.79 -0.81 4.57
C VAL A 86 0.46 -0.60 3.72
N GLY A 87 0.26 -0.24 2.46
CA GLY A 87 1.29 0.06 1.49
C GLY A 87 0.69 0.55 0.18
N PHE A 88 1.49 0.71 -0.86
CA PHE A 88 0.99 1.04 -2.20
C PHE A 88 0.45 -0.21 -2.90
N TYR A 89 -0.52 -0.86 -2.27
CA TYR A 89 -1.07 -2.15 -2.69
C TYR A 89 -2.33 -2.00 -3.54
N GLY A 90 -2.50 -2.94 -4.47
CA GLY A 90 -3.64 -2.95 -5.37
C GLY A 90 -3.54 -1.99 -6.57
N ALA A 91 -2.43 -1.29 -6.71
CA ALA A 91 -2.11 -0.48 -7.89
C ALA A 91 -1.41 -1.29 -8.99
N VAL A 92 -1.19 -2.59 -8.76
CA VAL A 92 -0.48 -3.50 -9.68
C VAL A 92 0.93 -2.99 -10.01
N ASN A 93 1.60 -2.36 -9.04
CA ASN A 93 3.03 -2.10 -9.08
C ASN A 93 3.76 -3.32 -8.51
N LEU A 94 4.33 -4.13 -9.36
CA LEU A 94 4.86 -5.45 -8.99
C LEU A 94 5.78 -5.41 -7.77
N GLY A 95 6.63 -4.39 -7.63
CA GLY A 95 7.53 -4.29 -6.48
C GLY A 95 6.80 -4.15 -5.14
N ASP A 96 5.77 -3.33 -5.10
CA ASP A 96 4.96 -3.15 -3.89
C ASP A 96 4.09 -4.40 -3.62
N GLU A 97 3.57 -5.02 -4.68
CA GLU A 97 2.82 -6.28 -4.56
C GLU A 97 3.68 -7.44 -4.05
N LEU A 98 4.95 -7.52 -4.45
CA LEU A 98 5.88 -8.53 -3.93
C LEU A 98 6.17 -8.33 -2.44
N MET A 99 6.28 -7.09 -1.97
CA MET A 99 6.43 -6.81 -0.54
C MET A 99 5.18 -7.23 0.24
N LEU A 100 3.98 -6.95 -0.28
CA LEU A 100 2.74 -7.41 0.31
C LEU A 100 2.68 -8.94 0.40
N GLN A 101 2.94 -9.64 -0.72
CA GLN A 101 2.93 -11.10 -0.77
C GLN A 101 3.87 -11.69 0.28
N LYS A 102 5.09 -11.16 0.37
CA LYS A 102 6.09 -11.66 1.33
C LYS A 102 5.63 -11.53 2.77
N ILE A 103 5.17 -10.34 3.19
CA ILE A 103 4.67 -10.13 4.55
C ILE A 103 3.46 -11.03 4.84
N TYR A 104 2.53 -11.12 3.89
CA TYR A 104 1.32 -11.94 4.03
C TYR A 104 1.64 -13.42 4.15
N GLU A 105 2.63 -13.93 3.40
CA GLU A 105 3.11 -15.31 3.48
C GLU A 105 3.82 -15.57 4.81
N ASP A 106 4.69 -14.67 5.25
CA ASP A 106 5.42 -14.81 6.51
C ASP A 106 4.49 -14.77 7.73
N LEU A 107 3.40 -13.99 7.66
CA LEU A 107 2.36 -13.95 8.68
C LEU A 107 1.27 -15.04 8.48
N SER A 108 1.56 -16.10 7.77
CA SER A 108 0.59 -17.15 7.39
C SER A 108 -0.18 -17.78 8.57
N LEU A 109 0.41 -17.85 9.75
CA LEU A 109 -0.21 -18.38 10.98
C LEU A 109 -1.38 -17.52 11.47
N VAL A 110 -1.41 -16.25 11.13
CA VAL A 110 -2.44 -15.27 11.52
C VAL A 110 -3.29 -14.79 10.34
N LYS A 111 -3.19 -15.48 9.23
CA LYS A 111 -3.75 -15.11 7.92
C LYS A 111 -5.22 -14.68 7.93
N ASN A 112 -6.04 -15.35 8.73
CA ASN A 112 -7.49 -15.06 8.78
C ASN A 112 -7.83 -13.72 9.47
N ASP A 113 -6.88 -13.17 10.22
CA ASP A 113 -7.03 -11.94 10.99
C ASP A 113 -6.22 -10.77 10.37
N ILE A 114 -5.68 -10.98 9.16
CA ILE A 114 -4.98 -9.96 8.38
C ILE A 114 -5.93 -9.32 7.37
N TYR A 115 -5.97 -8.02 7.37
CA TYR A 115 -6.69 -7.19 6.40
C TYR A 115 -5.69 -6.32 5.66
N VAL A 116 -5.89 -6.17 4.36
CA VAL A 116 -5.00 -5.36 3.51
C VAL A 116 -5.74 -4.13 3.00
N LEU A 117 -5.16 -2.98 3.25
CA LEU A 117 -5.65 -1.71 2.74
C LEU A 117 -5.18 -1.53 1.29
N MET A 118 -6.12 -1.47 0.34
CA MET A 118 -5.82 -1.42 -1.09
C MET A 118 -6.49 -0.23 -1.77
N CYS A 119 -5.95 0.19 -2.90
CA CYS A 119 -6.58 1.20 -3.74
C CYS A 119 -7.84 0.67 -4.47
N ASP A 120 -8.64 1.60 -5.01
CA ASP A 120 -10.05 1.41 -5.41
C ASP A 120 -10.36 0.35 -6.52
N ASN A 121 -9.41 -0.41 -7.02
CA ASN A 121 -9.67 -1.41 -8.06
C ASN A 121 -10.07 -2.77 -7.46
N ILE A 122 -11.33 -2.87 -6.94
CA ILE A 122 -11.83 -4.05 -6.23
C ILE A 122 -11.77 -5.32 -7.08
N GLU A 123 -12.28 -5.26 -8.31
CA GLU A 123 -12.43 -6.45 -9.15
C GLU A 123 -11.07 -7.08 -9.46
N LEU A 124 -10.09 -6.25 -9.80
CA LEU A 124 -8.73 -6.70 -10.05
C LEU A 124 -8.07 -7.21 -8.77
N ASN A 125 -8.21 -6.49 -7.66
CA ASN A 125 -7.61 -6.88 -6.39
C ASN A 125 -8.16 -8.21 -5.86
N VAL A 126 -9.46 -8.45 -5.94
CA VAL A 126 -10.06 -9.73 -5.57
C VAL A 126 -9.57 -10.88 -6.46
N PHE A 127 -9.38 -10.60 -7.76
CA PHE A 127 -8.85 -11.59 -8.69
C PHE A 127 -7.38 -11.94 -8.39
N LEU A 128 -6.54 -10.92 -8.13
CA LEU A 128 -5.11 -11.12 -7.88
C LEU A 128 -4.82 -11.71 -6.48
N TYR A 129 -5.69 -11.43 -5.50
CA TYR A 129 -5.50 -11.84 -4.10
C TYR A 129 -6.68 -12.65 -3.57
N PRO A 130 -6.94 -13.86 -4.11
CA PRO A 130 -8.07 -14.68 -3.68
C PRO A 130 -7.92 -15.09 -2.21
N GLY A 131 -8.96 -14.83 -1.43
CA GLY A 131 -9.00 -15.16 0.00
C GLY A 131 -8.28 -14.21 0.94
N VAL A 132 -7.77 -13.09 0.43
CA VAL A 132 -7.25 -11.98 1.26
C VAL A 132 -8.42 -11.09 1.71
N ASN A 133 -8.43 -10.69 2.97
CA ASN A 133 -9.39 -9.71 3.46
C ASN A 133 -8.98 -8.31 2.97
N ILE A 134 -9.64 -7.81 1.95
CA ILE A 134 -9.35 -6.51 1.34
C ILE A 134 -10.29 -5.46 1.90
N ILE A 135 -9.76 -4.31 2.24
CA ILE A 135 -10.51 -3.09 2.54
C ILE A 135 -9.92 -1.91 1.75
N HIS A 136 -10.77 -0.94 1.41
CA HIS A 136 -10.34 0.19 0.59
C HIS A 136 -9.67 1.29 1.41
N TYR A 137 -8.91 2.14 0.72
CA TYR A 137 -8.32 3.32 1.32
C TYR A 137 -9.37 4.22 1.99
N PRO A 138 -8.99 4.85 3.13
CA PRO A 138 -9.83 5.82 3.81
C PRO A 138 -10.21 6.98 2.87
N LYS A 139 -11.45 7.46 3.01
CA LYS A 139 -11.98 8.58 2.22
C LYS A 139 -11.97 9.89 3.00
N ASN A 140 -11.83 9.80 4.32
CA ASN A 140 -11.85 10.97 5.20
C ASN A 140 -11.28 10.66 6.59
N LYS A 141 -11.10 11.71 7.40
CA LYS A 141 -10.48 11.60 8.74
C LYS A 141 -11.20 10.69 9.74
N PHE A 142 -12.51 10.44 9.57
CA PHE A 142 -13.26 9.58 10.49
C PHE A 142 -12.96 8.11 10.25
N ASP A 143 -12.62 7.76 9.01
CA ASP A 143 -12.27 6.40 8.64
C ASP A 143 -11.05 5.90 9.42
N PHE A 144 -10.07 6.76 9.71
CA PHE A 144 -8.89 6.41 10.49
C PHE A 144 -9.24 5.97 11.91
N ASN A 145 -10.20 6.66 12.56
CA ASN A 145 -10.68 6.28 13.88
C ASN A 145 -11.41 4.94 13.87
N PHE A 146 -12.23 4.67 12.83
CA PHE A 146 -12.90 3.38 12.66
C PHE A 146 -11.90 2.25 12.47
N LEU A 147 -10.88 2.45 11.64
CA LEU A 147 -9.80 1.48 11.46
C LEU A 147 -9.04 1.26 12.76
N ALA A 148 -8.66 2.33 13.46
CA ALA A 148 -7.97 2.22 14.73
C ALA A 148 -8.85 1.61 15.84
N ASP A 149 -10.18 1.60 15.74
CA ASP A 149 -11.06 0.83 16.63
C ASP A 149 -11.17 -0.64 16.24
N ALA A 150 -11.15 -0.94 14.94
CA ALA A 150 -11.36 -2.28 14.41
C ALA A 150 -10.12 -3.17 14.48
N PHE A 151 -8.91 -2.59 14.43
CA PHE A 151 -7.63 -3.31 14.37
C PHE A 151 -6.78 -3.04 15.61
N ASP A 152 -5.92 -3.99 15.96
CA ASP A 152 -5.04 -3.92 17.13
C ASP A 152 -3.63 -3.49 16.76
N CYS A 153 -3.25 -3.72 15.50
CA CYS A 153 -1.94 -3.40 14.99
C CYS A 153 -2.04 -2.94 13.53
N VAL A 154 -1.28 -1.91 13.16
CA VAL A 154 -1.04 -1.51 11.78
C VAL A 154 0.40 -1.80 11.39
N ILE A 155 0.60 -2.38 10.20
CA ILE A 155 1.90 -2.77 9.65
C ILE A 155 2.05 -2.10 8.28
N TYR A 156 3.04 -1.24 8.16
CA TYR A 156 3.42 -0.62 6.89
C TYR A 156 4.51 -1.46 6.25
N GLY A 157 4.23 -2.01 5.08
CA GLY A 157 5.04 -3.03 4.43
C GLY A 157 5.97 -2.52 3.35
N GLY A 158 6.79 -1.50 3.63
CA GLY A 158 7.75 -0.96 2.67
C GLY A 158 7.16 0.10 1.73
N GLY A 159 7.96 0.49 0.74
CA GLY A 159 7.57 1.51 -0.22
C GLY A 159 7.96 2.94 0.17
N ALA A 160 7.84 3.88 -0.78
CA ALA A 160 8.11 5.29 -0.56
C ALA A 160 6.83 5.98 -0.02
N ILE A 161 6.50 5.69 1.23
CA ILE A 161 5.25 6.11 1.87
C ILE A 161 5.42 7.46 2.61
N ILE A 162 6.62 7.76 3.11
CA ILE A 162 6.87 8.99 3.87
C ILE A 162 7.03 10.15 2.89
N ASP A 163 5.92 10.85 2.65
CA ASP A 163 5.81 11.91 1.65
C ASP A 163 4.84 13.00 2.13
N ASP A 164 5.30 14.25 2.22
CA ASP A 164 4.48 15.39 2.62
C ASP A 164 3.99 16.25 1.44
N THR A 165 4.32 15.88 0.21
CA THR A 165 4.09 16.69 -1.00
C THR A 165 2.62 17.07 -1.17
N MET A 166 1.70 16.17 -0.85
CA MET A 166 0.25 16.38 -1.00
C MET A 166 -0.45 16.71 0.32
N TYR A 167 0.26 16.67 1.45
CA TYR A 167 -0.34 16.73 2.78
C TYR A 167 -1.11 18.02 3.05
N SER A 168 -0.56 19.17 2.67
CA SER A 168 -1.19 20.48 2.87
C SER A 168 -2.05 20.95 1.68
N LEU A 169 -1.94 20.30 0.52
CA LEU A 169 -2.52 20.79 -0.73
C LEU A 169 -3.93 20.26 -1.01
N ASN A 170 -4.37 19.22 -0.30
CA ASN A 170 -5.57 18.50 -0.71
C ASN A 170 -6.42 18.03 0.48
N ASP A 171 -7.72 18.32 0.45
CA ASP A 171 -8.70 17.72 1.38
C ASP A 171 -9.10 16.29 0.98
N SER A 172 -8.60 15.80 -0.16
CA SER A 172 -8.83 14.45 -0.65
C SER A 172 -7.82 13.47 -0.07
N TYR A 173 -8.30 12.44 0.59
CA TYR A 173 -7.49 11.32 1.11
C TYR A 173 -7.20 10.25 0.04
N LYS A 174 -7.77 10.41 -1.14
CA LYS A 174 -7.65 9.44 -2.22
C LYS A 174 -6.21 9.41 -2.75
N TYR A 175 -5.56 8.26 -2.64
CA TYR A 175 -4.18 7.99 -3.11
C TYR A 175 -3.06 8.79 -2.41
N ASP A 176 -3.35 9.48 -1.31
CA ASP A 176 -2.32 10.16 -0.51
C ASP A 176 -1.82 9.23 0.60
N LEU A 177 -0.87 8.36 0.26
CA LEU A 177 -0.28 7.42 1.22
C LEU A 177 0.49 8.11 2.34
N GLY A 178 1.13 9.25 2.06
CA GLY A 178 1.82 10.02 3.08
C GLY A 178 0.86 10.50 4.17
N ARG A 179 -0.31 11.00 3.77
CA ARG A 179 -1.38 11.39 4.70
C ARG A 179 -1.98 10.19 5.42
N ILE A 180 -2.27 9.09 4.69
CA ILE A 180 -2.78 7.86 5.29
C ILE A 180 -1.82 7.37 6.36
N PHE A 181 -0.52 7.34 6.08
CA PHE A 181 0.52 6.95 7.04
C PHE A 181 0.45 7.79 8.32
N ILE A 182 0.44 9.13 8.19
CA ILE A 182 0.43 10.05 9.33
C ILE A 182 -0.86 9.94 10.14
N GLU A 183 -2.02 10.04 9.50
CA GLU A 183 -3.31 10.11 10.21
C GLU A 183 -3.67 8.75 10.83
N LEU A 184 -3.42 7.65 10.11
CA LEU A 184 -3.71 6.31 10.60
C LEU A 184 -2.78 5.93 11.76
N SER A 185 -1.46 6.15 11.62
CA SER A 185 -0.50 5.89 12.71
C SER A 185 -0.81 6.70 13.95
N SER A 186 -1.15 8.00 13.78
CA SER A 186 -1.54 8.85 14.91
C SER A 186 -2.76 8.29 15.62
N ALA A 187 -3.80 7.87 14.87
CA ALA A 187 -5.02 7.30 15.45
C ALA A 187 -4.75 5.98 16.22
N PHE A 188 -3.84 5.14 15.72
CA PHE A 188 -3.43 3.91 16.43
C PHE A 188 -2.68 4.22 17.72
N ILE A 189 -1.70 5.13 17.67
CA ILE A 189 -0.89 5.53 18.83
C ILE A 189 -1.77 6.19 19.90
N GLU A 190 -2.67 7.10 19.52
CA GLU A 190 -3.63 7.74 20.45
C GLU A 190 -4.51 6.74 21.19
N LYS A 191 -4.78 5.58 20.58
CA LYS A 191 -5.54 4.48 21.20
C LYS A 191 -4.67 3.45 21.90
N GLY A 192 -3.37 3.69 22.05
CA GLY A 192 -2.41 2.78 22.67
C GLY A 192 -2.16 1.49 21.86
N LYS A 193 -2.43 1.52 20.55
CA LYS A 193 -2.26 0.39 19.65
C LYS A 193 -0.90 0.41 18.96
N LYS A 194 -0.46 -0.73 18.46
CA LYS A 194 0.88 -0.91 17.91
C LYS A 194 0.98 -0.46 16.45
N VAL A 195 2.07 0.24 16.14
CA VAL A 195 2.45 0.64 14.78
C VAL A 195 3.79 0.01 14.44
N TYR A 196 3.85 -0.70 13.31
CA TYR A 196 5.07 -1.28 12.77
C TYR A 196 5.34 -0.71 11.38
N SER A 197 6.57 -0.30 11.13
CA SER A 197 7.01 0.23 9.84
C SER A 197 8.23 -0.56 9.36
N LEU A 198 8.08 -1.31 8.26
CA LEU A 198 9.05 -2.25 7.75
C LEU A 198 9.68 -1.72 6.46
N GLY A 199 10.90 -1.18 6.55
CA GLY A 199 11.68 -0.79 5.37
C GLY A 199 11.03 0.32 4.53
N LEU A 200 10.53 1.37 5.15
CA LEU A 200 9.98 2.53 4.44
C LEU A 200 11.05 3.34 3.73
N SER A 201 10.65 4.16 2.76
CA SER A 201 11.49 5.20 2.18
C SER A 201 10.80 6.55 2.31
N THR A 202 11.60 7.63 2.40
CA THR A 202 11.10 9.00 2.46
C THR A 202 11.43 9.76 1.17
N ASN A 203 10.67 10.80 0.90
CA ASN A 203 11.01 11.81 -0.10
C ASN A 203 12.22 12.63 0.32
N ASP A 204 12.79 13.39 -0.64
CA ASP A 204 14.03 14.16 -0.46
C ASP A 204 13.96 15.29 0.55
N SER A 205 12.79 15.89 0.71
CA SER A 205 12.58 17.01 1.61
C SER A 205 11.19 16.90 2.24
N LEU A 206 11.17 16.85 3.56
CA LEU A 206 9.97 16.99 4.35
C LEU A 206 9.88 18.43 4.82
N THR A 207 8.90 19.16 4.32
CA THR A 207 8.79 20.63 4.49
C THR A 207 7.55 21.08 5.23
N ASP A 208 6.50 20.24 5.26
CA ASP A 208 5.28 20.54 5.99
C ASP A 208 5.50 20.35 7.50
N ILE A 209 5.40 21.44 8.26
CA ILE A 209 5.68 21.45 9.71
C ILE A 209 4.71 20.54 10.48
N GLN A 210 3.46 20.45 10.07
CA GLN A 210 2.48 19.61 10.75
C GLN A 210 2.76 18.13 10.48
N TYR A 211 3.06 17.79 9.22
CA TYR A 211 3.49 16.46 8.84
C TYR A 211 4.72 16.03 9.63
N VAL A 212 5.76 16.84 9.61
CA VAL A 212 7.03 16.59 10.29
C VAL A 212 6.86 16.40 11.80
N THR A 213 6.02 17.22 12.44
CA THR A 213 5.74 17.10 13.88
C THR A 213 5.06 15.77 14.21
N LYS A 214 4.06 15.37 13.44
CA LYS A 214 3.37 14.10 13.61
C LYS A 214 4.29 12.90 13.28
N LEU A 215 5.08 13.01 12.21
CA LEU A 215 6.04 11.99 11.82
C LEU A 215 7.04 11.70 12.94
N LYS A 216 7.60 12.74 13.55
CA LYS A 216 8.48 12.58 14.71
C LYS A 216 7.79 11.83 15.85
N HIS A 217 6.58 12.24 16.21
CA HIS A 217 5.79 11.56 17.23
C HIS A 217 5.54 10.08 16.88
N ILE A 218 5.26 9.77 15.61
CA ILE A 218 5.05 8.39 15.16
C ILE A 218 6.32 7.58 15.29
N ILE A 219 7.47 8.10 14.85
CA ILE A 219 8.76 7.40 14.97
C ILE A 219 9.07 7.07 16.44
N ASP A 220 8.90 8.05 17.34
CA ASP A 220 9.22 7.92 18.76
C ASP A 220 8.27 6.94 19.51
N ASN A 221 7.05 6.73 19.01
CA ASN A 221 6.01 5.92 19.67
C ASN A 221 5.61 4.64 18.90
N SER A 222 6.23 4.35 17.76
CA SER A 222 6.04 3.09 17.06
C SER A 222 6.64 1.92 17.83
N ALA A 223 5.98 0.76 17.81
CA ALA A 223 6.54 -0.47 18.34
C ALA A 223 7.81 -0.88 17.60
N TYR A 224 7.80 -0.66 16.27
CA TYR A 224 8.97 -0.84 15.42
C TYR A 224 8.96 0.15 14.26
N PHE A 225 10.10 0.78 13.98
CA PHE A 225 10.25 1.69 12.85
C PHE A 225 11.58 1.45 12.17
N SER A 226 11.55 1.21 10.85
CA SER A 226 12.73 1.03 10.03
C SER A 226 12.56 1.57 8.62
N VAL A 227 13.69 1.90 7.99
CA VAL A 227 13.78 2.29 6.58
C VAL A 227 14.66 1.31 5.81
N ARG A 228 14.56 1.30 4.47
CA ARG A 228 15.33 0.36 3.64
C ARG A 228 16.61 0.96 3.04
N ASP A 229 16.76 2.27 3.03
CA ASP A 229 17.88 2.97 2.41
C ASP A 229 18.51 3.98 3.36
N LYS A 230 19.84 4.16 3.23
CA LYS A 230 20.63 5.05 4.07
C LYS A 230 20.22 6.51 3.96
N TYR A 231 19.64 6.86 2.83
CA TYR A 231 19.24 8.23 2.55
C TYR A 231 18.01 8.63 3.36
N SER A 232 17.01 7.73 3.36
CA SER A 232 15.84 7.87 4.23
C SER A 232 16.24 7.90 5.71
N ALA A 233 17.21 7.05 6.11
CA ALA A 233 17.73 7.08 7.47
C ALA A 233 18.32 8.43 7.84
N GLN A 234 19.22 8.97 7.01
CA GLN A 234 19.87 10.27 7.27
C GLN A 234 18.86 11.43 7.39
N ILE A 235 17.84 11.47 6.52
CA ILE A 235 16.78 12.49 6.60
C ILE A 235 16.05 12.39 7.94
N LEU A 236 15.63 11.20 8.32
CA LEU A 236 14.85 10.98 9.53
C LEU A 236 15.68 11.13 10.80
N GLU A 237 16.95 10.69 10.81
CA GLU A 237 17.89 10.91 11.93
C GLU A 237 18.10 12.40 12.21
N ASN A 238 18.26 13.21 11.17
CA ASN A 238 18.32 14.67 11.30
C ASN A 238 17.03 15.26 11.89
N LEU A 239 15.89 14.65 11.59
CA LEU A 239 14.59 15.08 12.08
C LEU A 239 14.37 14.74 13.55
N VAL A 240 14.66 13.49 13.95
CA VAL A 240 14.33 12.98 15.30
C VAL A 240 15.48 13.15 16.29
N GLY A 241 16.71 13.25 15.81
CA GLY A 241 17.92 13.43 16.64
C GLY A 241 18.48 12.13 17.23
N HIS A 242 18.04 10.97 16.75
CA HIS A 242 18.57 9.66 17.13
C HIS A 242 18.65 8.73 15.90
N GLN A 243 19.38 7.63 16.05
CA GLN A 243 19.58 6.67 14.97
C GLN A 243 18.28 5.98 14.55
N ILE A 244 18.07 5.85 13.24
CA ILE A 244 16.95 5.13 12.62
C ILE A 244 17.44 3.75 12.16
N ARG A 245 16.66 2.71 12.47
CA ARG A 245 16.97 1.34 12.03
C ARG A 245 16.87 1.22 10.52
N GLN A 246 17.84 0.51 9.96
CA GLN A 246 17.82 0.14 8.55
C GLN A 246 17.66 -1.37 8.42
N ILE A 247 16.75 -1.78 7.55
CA ILE A 247 16.62 -3.18 7.12
C ILE A 247 16.81 -3.25 5.60
N ASN A 248 17.02 -4.44 5.08
CA ASN A 248 16.98 -4.65 3.65
C ASN A 248 15.57 -4.45 3.10
N ASP A 249 15.47 -4.13 1.81
CA ASP A 249 14.19 -4.17 1.12
C ASP A 249 13.55 -5.56 1.29
N ILE A 250 12.24 -5.60 1.58
CA ILE A 250 11.51 -6.83 1.89
C ILE A 250 11.63 -7.85 0.75
N VAL A 251 11.72 -7.40 -0.51
CA VAL A 251 11.90 -8.29 -1.66
C VAL A 251 13.24 -9.06 -1.60
N LEU A 252 14.26 -8.54 -0.91
CA LEU A 252 15.52 -9.25 -0.71
C LEU A 252 15.39 -10.43 0.27
N THR A 253 14.34 -10.47 1.10
CA THR A 253 14.12 -11.56 2.06
C THR A 253 13.56 -12.84 1.44
N TYR A 254 13.04 -12.78 0.21
CA TYR A 254 12.64 -13.98 -0.51
C TYR A 254 13.80 -14.96 -0.65
N LYS A 255 13.55 -16.20 -0.28
CA LYS A 255 14.50 -17.31 -0.55
C LYS A 255 14.36 -17.65 -2.03
N SER A 256 15.43 -17.48 -2.78
CA SER A 256 15.47 -17.90 -4.17
C SER A 256 16.31 -19.18 -4.26
N GLU A 257 15.72 -20.25 -4.77
CA GLU A 257 16.52 -21.36 -5.29
C GLU A 257 17.39 -20.83 -6.43
N GLU A 258 18.56 -21.45 -6.64
CA GLU A 258 19.41 -21.04 -7.74
C GLU A 258 18.67 -21.25 -9.06
N ALA A 259 18.11 -20.16 -9.60
CA ALA A 259 17.61 -20.20 -10.96
C ALA A 259 18.80 -20.43 -11.89
N GLN A 260 19.04 -21.69 -12.21
CA GLN A 260 20.05 -22.04 -13.20
C GLN A 260 19.60 -21.47 -14.53
N LYS A 261 20.48 -20.74 -15.19
CA LYS A 261 20.26 -20.33 -16.58
C LYS A 261 19.94 -21.59 -17.39
N LYS A 262 18.84 -21.61 -18.13
CA LYS A 262 18.62 -22.66 -19.13
C LYS A 262 19.80 -22.69 -20.08
N SER A 263 20.47 -23.82 -20.17
CA SER A 263 21.66 -24.02 -21.03
C SER A 263 21.30 -23.78 -22.48
N ALA A 264 22.21 -23.11 -23.22
CA ALA A 264 22.24 -22.96 -24.68
C ALA A 264 20.99 -22.31 -25.30
N GLY A 265 20.89 -20.98 -25.24
CA GLY A 265 19.89 -20.16 -25.93
C GLY A 265 20.52 -18.87 -26.44
N LYS A 266 19.75 -18.07 -27.14
CA LYS A 266 20.12 -16.72 -27.56
C LYS A 266 20.54 -15.87 -26.35
N TYR A 267 21.41 -14.88 -26.58
CA TYR A 267 21.73 -13.87 -25.60
C TYR A 267 20.48 -13.03 -25.30
N ARG A 268 19.98 -13.04 -24.07
CA ARG A 268 18.73 -12.39 -23.72
C ARG A 268 18.97 -11.08 -22.94
N ILE A 269 18.43 -10.00 -23.46
CA ILE A 269 18.41 -8.68 -22.83
C ILE A 269 17.01 -8.43 -22.27
N GLY A 270 16.87 -8.39 -20.94
CA GLY A 270 15.63 -8.04 -20.27
C GLY A 270 15.51 -6.51 -20.12
N ILE A 271 14.41 -5.92 -20.53
CA ILE A 271 14.16 -4.47 -20.42
C ILE A 271 12.98 -4.24 -19.51
N ILE A 272 13.20 -3.45 -18.44
CA ILE A 272 12.21 -3.02 -17.45
C ILE A 272 12.21 -1.50 -17.42
N TRP A 273 11.32 -0.89 -18.22
CA TRP A 273 11.32 0.56 -18.44
C TRP A 273 10.14 1.24 -17.73
N ILE A 274 10.27 2.55 -17.48
CA ILE A 274 9.15 3.36 -17.02
C ILE A 274 8.38 3.80 -18.27
N CYS A 275 7.12 3.36 -18.37
CA CYS A 275 6.25 3.63 -19.51
C CYS A 275 5.64 5.03 -19.42
N ASP A 276 6.41 6.02 -19.83
CA ASP A 276 6.05 7.44 -19.89
C ASP A 276 6.36 7.94 -21.32
N ASP A 277 5.48 8.74 -21.89
CA ASP A 277 5.65 9.28 -23.26
C ASP A 277 6.97 10.05 -23.43
N LYS A 278 7.43 10.71 -22.38
CA LYS A 278 8.70 11.44 -22.40
C LYS A 278 9.92 10.51 -22.47
N LEU A 279 9.77 9.29 -21.95
CA LEU A 279 10.82 8.27 -21.95
C LEU A 279 10.73 7.32 -23.12
N LYS A 280 9.61 7.34 -23.86
CA LYS A 280 9.43 6.51 -25.08
C LYS A 280 10.54 6.73 -26.08
N LYS A 281 10.88 8.00 -26.34
CA LYS A 281 11.98 8.36 -27.26
C LYS A 281 13.32 7.76 -26.83
N GLN A 282 13.63 7.82 -25.53
CA GLN A 282 14.89 7.26 -25.02
C GLN A 282 14.93 5.74 -25.16
N LEU A 283 13.80 5.06 -24.93
CA LEU A 283 13.72 3.61 -25.13
C LEU A 283 13.84 3.27 -26.62
N HIS A 284 13.21 4.03 -27.50
CA HIS A 284 13.34 3.84 -28.95
C HIS A 284 14.81 3.96 -29.38
N GLU A 285 15.51 5.01 -28.99
CA GLU A 285 16.94 5.21 -29.26
C GLU A 285 17.82 4.10 -28.67
N LEU A 286 17.46 3.55 -27.51
CA LEU A 286 18.15 2.43 -26.89
C LEU A 286 17.95 1.15 -27.72
N LEU A 287 16.73 0.88 -28.15
CA LEU A 287 16.42 -0.29 -28.99
C LEU A 287 17.14 -0.23 -30.33
N GLU A 288 17.13 0.94 -31.02
CA GLU A 288 17.90 1.11 -32.26
C GLU A 288 19.38 0.80 -32.03
N HIS A 289 19.95 1.26 -30.92
CA HIS A 289 21.33 0.98 -30.58
C HIS A 289 21.57 -0.53 -30.35
N ILE A 290 20.73 -1.19 -29.55
CA ILE A 290 20.83 -2.64 -29.30
C ILE A 290 20.75 -3.43 -30.62
N LEU A 291 19.80 -3.08 -31.48
CA LEU A 291 19.61 -3.74 -32.78
C LEU A 291 20.80 -3.57 -33.73
N VAL A 292 21.61 -2.51 -33.55
CA VAL A 292 22.81 -2.28 -34.36
C VAL A 292 24.05 -2.98 -33.79
N VAL A 293 24.21 -3.00 -32.45
CA VAL A 293 25.47 -3.48 -31.83
C VAL A 293 25.43 -4.97 -31.45
N CYS A 294 24.24 -5.55 -31.33
CA CYS A 294 24.08 -6.97 -31.00
C CYS A 294 23.80 -7.79 -32.27
N ASP A 295 24.32 -9.03 -32.30
CA ASP A 295 23.97 -9.98 -33.34
C ASP A 295 22.48 -10.39 -33.19
N LEU A 296 21.64 -10.00 -34.16
CA LEU A 296 20.19 -10.22 -34.10
C LEU A 296 19.81 -11.70 -34.24
N GLU A 297 20.66 -12.53 -34.84
CA GLU A 297 20.38 -13.96 -34.98
C GLU A 297 20.52 -14.66 -33.63
N ASP A 298 21.46 -14.19 -32.80
CA ASP A 298 21.81 -14.77 -31.50
C ASP A 298 21.29 -13.95 -30.28
N THR A 299 20.62 -12.81 -30.50
CA THR A 299 20.11 -11.96 -29.42
C THR A 299 18.59 -11.86 -29.41
N GLU A 300 18.00 -11.96 -28.24
CA GLU A 300 16.58 -11.71 -27.95
C GLU A 300 16.45 -10.53 -26.98
N VAL A 301 15.57 -9.59 -27.29
CA VAL A 301 15.16 -8.51 -26.37
C VAL A 301 13.81 -8.86 -25.78
N ARG A 302 13.75 -8.96 -24.46
CA ARG A 302 12.57 -9.33 -23.69
C ARG A 302 12.10 -8.18 -22.83
N PHE A 303 10.94 -7.62 -23.14
CA PHE A 303 10.29 -6.64 -22.25
C PHE A 303 9.63 -7.35 -21.08
N ILE A 304 9.93 -6.91 -19.85
CA ILE A 304 9.37 -7.47 -18.63
C ILE A 304 8.48 -6.40 -17.98
N PRO A 305 7.15 -6.55 -18.00
CA PRO A 305 6.24 -5.57 -17.42
C PRO A 305 6.30 -5.60 -15.88
N PHE A 306 6.19 -4.41 -15.27
CA PHE A 306 6.22 -4.22 -13.82
C PHE A 306 5.05 -3.40 -13.30
N TYR A 307 4.25 -2.81 -14.18
CA TYR A 307 3.12 -1.99 -13.79
C TYR A 307 1.97 -2.20 -14.76
N ASP A 308 0.87 -2.72 -14.23
CA ASP A 308 -0.27 -3.15 -15.04
C ASP A 308 -1.55 -2.34 -14.79
N TYR A 309 -1.48 -1.23 -14.06
CA TYR A 309 -2.65 -0.37 -13.91
C TYR A 309 -3.12 0.10 -15.31
N CYS A 310 -4.33 -0.30 -15.71
CA CYS A 310 -4.86 -0.09 -17.06
C CYS A 310 -3.99 -0.69 -18.20
N ASN A 311 -3.29 -1.79 -17.97
CA ASN A 311 -2.38 -2.44 -18.93
C ASN A 311 -1.28 -1.49 -19.46
N CYS A 312 -0.78 -0.57 -18.63
CA CYS A 312 0.15 0.48 -19.07
C CYS A 312 1.41 -0.09 -19.71
N ASP A 313 2.15 -0.98 -18.99
CA ASP A 313 3.41 -1.52 -19.51
C ASP A 313 3.17 -2.42 -20.73
N MET A 314 2.14 -3.29 -20.68
CA MET A 314 1.81 -4.22 -21.78
C MET A 314 1.48 -3.48 -23.05
N ASN A 315 0.59 -2.47 -23.01
CA ASN A 315 0.21 -1.69 -24.17
C ASN A 315 1.37 -0.88 -24.74
N PHE A 316 2.22 -0.35 -23.88
CA PHE A 316 3.40 0.42 -24.26
C PHE A 316 4.42 -0.45 -25.01
N TYR A 317 4.74 -1.63 -24.48
CA TYR A 317 5.68 -2.56 -25.12
C TYR A 317 5.14 -3.18 -26.40
N ASP A 318 3.83 -3.50 -26.44
CA ASP A 318 3.18 -3.99 -27.66
C ASP A 318 3.25 -2.95 -28.79
N GLY A 319 3.06 -1.66 -28.46
CA GLY A 319 3.27 -0.56 -29.40
C GLY A 319 4.68 -0.53 -29.98
N LEU A 320 5.71 -0.69 -29.15
CA LEU A 320 7.12 -0.73 -29.58
C LEU A 320 7.43 -1.96 -30.45
N CYS A 321 6.96 -3.14 -30.06
CA CYS A 321 7.15 -4.34 -30.87
C CYS A 321 6.58 -4.21 -32.28
N ARG A 322 5.43 -3.53 -32.43
CA ARG A 322 4.84 -3.24 -33.73
C ARG A 322 5.62 -2.18 -34.52
N GLU A 323 6.14 -1.14 -33.84
CA GLU A 323 6.92 -0.07 -34.47
C GLU A 323 8.22 -0.60 -35.09
N PHE A 324 8.89 -1.53 -34.41
CA PHE A 324 10.19 -2.08 -34.83
C PHE A 324 10.08 -3.26 -35.81
N GLU A 325 8.93 -3.96 -35.87
CA GLU A 325 8.70 -5.16 -36.69
C GLU A 325 9.85 -6.20 -36.62
N ALA A 326 10.60 -6.20 -35.52
CA ALA A 326 11.78 -7.03 -35.34
C ALA A 326 11.40 -8.35 -34.68
N GLY A 327 11.68 -9.48 -35.34
CA GLY A 327 11.30 -10.82 -34.88
C GLY A 327 12.02 -11.30 -33.61
N ASN A 328 12.98 -10.54 -33.09
CA ASN A 328 13.73 -10.80 -31.86
C ASN A 328 13.28 -9.96 -30.66
N LEU A 329 12.19 -9.18 -30.82
CA LEU A 329 11.54 -8.48 -29.68
C LEU A 329 10.38 -9.33 -29.17
N SER A 330 10.27 -9.47 -27.87
CA SER A 330 9.19 -10.20 -27.21
C SER A 330 8.77 -9.54 -25.89
N ILE A 331 7.56 -9.84 -25.44
CA ILE A 331 7.03 -9.33 -24.17
C ILE A 331 6.77 -10.54 -23.26
N ALA A 332 7.22 -10.47 -22.01
CA ALA A 332 6.84 -11.43 -20.99
C ALA A 332 5.37 -11.25 -20.60
N ASP A 333 4.72 -12.32 -20.19
CA ASP A 333 3.44 -12.20 -19.50
C ASP A 333 3.61 -11.34 -18.24
N MET A 334 2.56 -10.59 -17.86
CA MET A 334 2.61 -9.82 -16.61
C MET A 334 2.82 -10.78 -15.43
N PRO A 335 3.95 -10.67 -14.69
CA PRO A 335 4.17 -11.56 -13.56
C PRO A 335 3.31 -11.14 -12.36
N HIS A 336 2.80 -12.14 -11.63
CA HIS A 336 1.96 -11.94 -10.45
C HIS A 336 2.56 -12.56 -9.16
N SER A 337 3.78 -13.07 -9.24
CA SER A 337 4.49 -13.62 -8.10
C SER A 337 6.00 -13.40 -8.20
N PHE A 338 6.69 -13.53 -7.05
CA PHE A 338 8.15 -13.48 -7.00
C PHE A 338 8.79 -14.50 -7.93
N ASP A 339 8.35 -15.76 -7.90
CA ASP A 339 8.95 -16.82 -8.70
C ASP A 339 8.83 -16.57 -10.20
N GLN A 340 7.70 -16.05 -10.65
CA GLN A 340 7.49 -15.71 -12.06
C GLN A 340 8.45 -14.62 -12.53
N VAL A 341 8.49 -13.46 -11.83
CA VAL A 341 9.36 -12.36 -12.25
C VAL A 341 10.84 -12.69 -12.05
N TYR A 342 11.16 -13.40 -10.97
CA TYR A 342 12.54 -13.79 -10.69
C TYR A 342 13.07 -14.79 -11.74
N SER A 343 12.24 -15.74 -12.17
CA SER A 343 12.58 -16.66 -13.25
C SER A 343 12.81 -15.91 -14.56
N GLU A 344 11.90 -15.02 -14.97
CA GLU A 344 12.07 -14.22 -16.20
C GLU A 344 13.37 -13.40 -16.17
N ILE A 345 13.68 -12.75 -15.05
CA ILE A 345 14.91 -11.97 -14.88
C ILE A 345 16.15 -12.87 -14.88
N CYS A 346 16.08 -14.02 -14.22
CA CYS A 346 17.21 -14.95 -14.17
C CYS A 346 17.50 -15.65 -15.50
N GLU A 347 16.57 -15.67 -16.43
CA GLU A 347 16.81 -16.12 -17.81
C GLU A 347 17.54 -15.09 -18.67
N CYS A 348 17.63 -13.82 -18.23
CA CYS A 348 18.33 -12.77 -18.95
C CYS A 348 19.86 -12.84 -18.70
N ASP A 349 20.62 -12.51 -19.71
CA ASP A 349 22.09 -12.31 -19.62
C ASP A 349 22.42 -10.89 -19.16
N LEU A 350 21.62 -9.94 -19.62
CA LEU A 350 21.69 -8.54 -19.28
C LEU A 350 20.29 -8.06 -18.88
N VAL A 351 20.20 -7.31 -17.80
CA VAL A 351 18.97 -6.59 -17.39
C VAL A 351 19.21 -5.09 -17.51
N ILE A 352 18.33 -4.39 -18.20
CA ILE A 352 18.32 -2.94 -18.27
C ILE A 352 17.05 -2.44 -17.56
N SER A 353 17.22 -1.78 -16.42
CA SER A 353 16.06 -1.40 -15.60
C SER A 353 16.07 0.09 -15.23
N MET A 354 14.94 0.75 -15.45
CA MET A 354 14.65 2.05 -14.85
C MET A 354 13.82 1.92 -13.56
N ARG A 355 13.28 0.75 -13.25
CA ARG A 355 12.47 0.52 -12.04
C ARG A 355 13.32 -0.06 -10.93
N TYR A 356 13.15 0.48 -9.72
CA TYR A 356 13.93 0.07 -8.53
C TYR A 356 13.89 -1.45 -8.30
N HIS A 357 12.70 -2.04 -8.23
CA HIS A 357 12.58 -3.48 -7.97
C HIS A 357 13.03 -4.34 -9.15
N GLY A 358 12.96 -3.83 -10.38
CA GLY A 358 13.55 -4.51 -11.54
C GLY A 358 15.07 -4.60 -11.43
N ALA A 359 15.72 -3.48 -11.05
CA ALA A 359 17.16 -3.47 -10.78
C ALA A 359 17.53 -4.36 -9.59
N LEU A 360 16.77 -4.27 -8.48
CA LEU A 360 16.97 -5.07 -7.28
C LEU A 360 16.93 -6.57 -7.59
N LEU A 361 15.92 -7.02 -8.34
CA LEU A 361 15.78 -8.45 -8.70
C LEU A 361 16.88 -8.92 -9.66
N GLY A 362 17.29 -8.07 -10.61
CA GLY A 362 18.41 -8.36 -11.49
C GLY A 362 19.72 -8.55 -10.72
N LEU A 363 20.02 -7.62 -9.81
CA LEU A 363 21.20 -7.68 -8.94
C LEU A 363 21.13 -8.88 -7.98
N LYS A 364 19.96 -9.12 -7.34
CA LYS A 364 19.74 -10.31 -6.49
C LYS A 364 19.95 -11.61 -7.24
N GLY A 365 19.50 -11.68 -8.50
CA GLY A 365 19.68 -12.83 -9.38
C GLY A 365 21.12 -13.03 -9.88
N GLY A 366 22.05 -12.15 -9.50
CA GLY A 366 23.42 -12.16 -9.98
C GLY A 366 23.50 -11.90 -11.49
N ARG A 367 22.55 -11.16 -12.04
CA ARG A 367 22.57 -10.75 -13.45
C ARG A 367 23.34 -9.45 -13.60
N ARG A 368 24.00 -9.29 -14.74
CA ARG A 368 24.52 -7.97 -15.09
C ARG A 368 23.31 -7.04 -15.25
N THR A 369 23.27 -6.01 -14.40
CA THR A 369 22.09 -5.13 -14.35
C THR A 369 22.56 -3.69 -14.53
N LEU A 370 22.10 -3.05 -15.59
CA LEU A 370 22.38 -1.67 -15.93
C LEU A 370 21.14 -0.82 -15.61
N SER A 371 21.31 0.34 -15.00
CA SER A 371 20.18 1.23 -14.76
C SER A 371 20.45 2.64 -15.27
N LEU A 372 19.41 3.23 -15.88
CA LEU A 372 19.36 4.63 -16.23
C LEU A 372 18.59 5.38 -15.15
N LEU A 373 19.21 6.39 -14.57
CA LEU A 373 18.57 7.25 -13.58
C LEU A 373 17.59 8.21 -14.25
N TYR A 374 16.37 8.19 -13.74
CA TYR A 374 15.33 9.15 -14.13
C TYR A 374 15.47 10.41 -13.26
N SER A 375 16.07 11.45 -13.83
CA SER A 375 16.58 12.61 -13.08
C SER A 375 15.55 13.59 -12.50
N GLN A 376 14.24 13.39 -12.73
CA GLN A 376 13.21 14.33 -12.27
C GLN A 376 12.90 14.23 -10.76
N HIS A 377 13.26 13.10 -10.12
CA HIS A 377 13.01 12.86 -8.70
C HIS A 377 14.30 12.47 -7.99
N LYS A 378 14.84 13.36 -7.18
CA LYS A 378 16.08 13.17 -6.45
C LYS A 378 16.04 11.95 -5.52
N HIS A 379 14.90 11.70 -4.84
CA HIS A 379 14.72 10.51 -3.99
C HIS A 379 14.88 9.21 -4.78
N TYR A 380 14.46 9.18 -6.05
CA TYR A 380 14.67 8.01 -6.90
C TYR A 380 16.15 7.80 -7.21
N TYR A 381 16.88 8.89 -7.50
CA TYR A 381 18.33 8.87 -7.67
C TYR A 381 19.01 8.22 -6.45
N ASN A 382 18.69 8.72 -5.27
CA ASN A 382 19.34 8.33 -4.03
C ASN A 382 19.10 6.86 -3.65
N LYS A 383 17.86 6.36 -3.77
CA LYS A 383 17.56 4.95 -3.48
C LYS A 383 18.20 4.00 -4.49
N MET A 384 18.32 4.40 -5.77
CA MET A 384 19.03 3.60 -6.78
C MET A 384 20.54 3.60 -6.50
N THR A 385 21.13 4.72 -6.11
CA THR A 385 22.53 4.80 -5.73
C THR A 385 22.82 3.90 -4.52
N ASP A 386 21.99 3.97 -3.46
CA ASP A 386 22.13 3.09 -2.29
C ASP A 386 22.02 1.62 -2.66
N LEU A 387 21.10 1.27 -3.55
CA LEU A 387 20.96 -0.10 -4.04
C LEU A 387 22.24 -0.57 -4.73
N TYR A 388 22.76 0.20 -5.69
CA TYR A 388 23.95 -0.20 -6.45
C TYR A 388 25.21 -0.23 -5.57
N GLU A 389 25.35 0.67 -4.61
CA GLU A 389 26.41 0.64 -3.62
C GLU A 389 26.36 -0.63 -2.74
N LYS A 390 25.17 -1.05 -2.28
CA LYS A 390 24.99 -2.29 -1.52
C LYS A 390 25.46 -3.52 -2.29
N PHE A 391 25.37 -3.48 -3.61
CA PHE A 391 25.83 -4.56 -4.48
C PHE A 391 27.27 -4.35 -5.04
N GLY A 392 27.94 -3.22 -4.72
CA GLY A 392 29.28 -2.89 -5.26
C GLY A 392 29.28 -2.77 -6.78
N ARG A 393 28.21 -2.19 -7.34
CA ARG A 393 27.97 -2.10 -8.79
C ARG A 393 27.67 -0.67 -9.25
N GLU A 394 28.22 0.33 -8.60
CA GLU A 394 27.98 1.77 -8.87
C GLU A 394 28.31 2.13 -10.32
N GLN A 395 29.27 1.43 -10.93
CA GLN A 395 29.67 1.62 -12.33
C GLN A 395 28.58 1.21 -13.35
N ASP A 396 27.57 0.48 -12.93
CA ASP A 396 26.44 0.05 -13.77
C ASP A 396 25.20 0.96 -13.64
N LEU A 397 25.35 2.09 -12.94
CA LEU A 397 24.33 3.10 -12.74
C LEU A 397 24.67 4.37 -13.55
N PHE A 398 23.82 4.72 -14.51
CA PHE A 398 24.08 5.77 -15.49
C PHE A 398 23.15 6.96 -15.34
N THR A 399 23.67 8.15 -15.64
CA THR A 399 22.91 9.41 -15.61
C THR A 399 22.50 9.91 -17.00
N SER A 400 23.01 9.27 -18.06
CA SER A 400 22.64 9.59 -19.44
C SER A 400 22.47 8.32 -20.30
N LEU A 401 21.63 8.44 -21.32
CA LEU A 401 21.39 7.36 -22.27
C LEU A 401 22.66 6.97 -23.04
N ASP A 402 23.51 7.95 -23.38
CA ASP A 402 24.76 7.67 -24.11
C ASP A 402 25.74 6.85 -23.29
N GLN A 403 25.84 7.14 -22.00
CA GLN A 403 26.63 6.30 -21.09
C GLN A 403 26.10 4.87 -21.00
N LEU A 404 24.78 4.71 -20.87
CA LEU A 404 24.13 3.40 -20.87
C LEU A 404 24.39 2.63 -22.19
N LYS A 405 24.23 3.29 -23.34
CA LYS A 405 24.53 2.71 -24.65
C LYS A 405 25.99 2.23 -24.74
N GLY A 406 26.92 3.05 -24.26
CA GLY A 406 28.36 2.69 -24.25
C GLY A 406 28.71 1.51 -23.33
N ALA A 407 27.85 1.17 -22.38
CA ALA A 407 28.04 0.07 -21.45
C ALA A 407 27.36 -1.24 -21.93
N ILE A 408 26.51 -1.19 -22.98
CA ILE A 408 25.90 -2.39 -23.54
C ILE A 408 26.98 -3.17 -24.29
N PRO A 409 27.36 -4.36 -23.79
CA PRO A 409 28.50 -5.06 -24.30
C PRO A 409 28.19 -5.81 -25.58
N VAL A 410 29.18 -5.79 -26.42
CA VAL A 410 29.36 -6.78 -27.47
C VAL A 410 29.88 -8.13 -26.87
N ASP A 411 30.45 -8.07 -25.64
CA ASP A 411 31.07 -9.23 -24.99
C ASP A 411 30.73 -9.29 -23.47
N SER A 412 29.91 -10.25 -23.06
CA SER A 412 29.21 -10.22 -21.76
C SER A 412 29.65 -11.35 -20.81
N THR A 413 30.93 -11.45 -20.52
CA THR A 413 31.45 -12.48 -19.60
C THR A 413 31.55 -12.06 -18.12
N GLN A 414 31.05 -10.88 -17.73
CA GLN A 414 31.10 -10.50 -16.32
C GLN A 414 29.89 -11.07 -15.55
N PRO A 415 30.09 -12.14 -14.75
CA PRO A 415 29.03 -12.65 -13.91
C PRO A 415 28.65 -11.58 -12.86
N GLY A 416 27.37 -11.47 -12.56
CA GLY A 416 26.90 -10.72 -11.41
C GLY A 416 27.42 -11.35 -10.12
N MET A 417 27.65 -10.53 -9.10
CA MET A 417 28.07 -11.00 -7.79
C MET A 417 26.84 -11.34 -6.97
N LYS A 418 26.72 -12.58 -6.46
CA LYS A 418 25.71 -12.93 -5.49
C LYS A 418 26.12 -12.38 -4.12
N ILE A 419 25.23 -11.61 -3.50
CA ILE A 419 25.42 -11.10 -2.15
C ILE A 419 24.40 -11.77 -1.23
N GLN A 420 24.88 -12.23 -0.08
CA GLN A 420 24.03 -12.73 0.97
C GLN A 420 23.65 -11.57 1.88
N PHE A 421 22.36 -11.35 2.06
CA PHE A 421 21.81 -10.28 2.89
C PHE A 421 21.48 -10.80 4.28
N ASP A 422 21.80 -10.01 5.30
CA ASP A 422 21.33 -10.24 6.66
C ASP A 422 19.89 -9.73 6.78
N ASN A 423 18.96 -10.64 6.99
CA ASN A 423 17.54 -10.34 7.15
C ASN A 423 17.06 -10.57 8.60
N SER A 424 17.97 -10.73 9.55
CA SER A 424 17.68 -11.09 10.94
C SER A 424 16.71 -10.11 11.64
N GLU A 425 16.83 -8.82 11.35
CA GLU A 425 15.93 -7.78 11.88
C GLU A 425 14.49 -7.95 11.35
N TYR A 426 14.32 -8.23 10.06
CA TYR A 426 13.01 -8.52 9.50
C TYR A 426 12.40 -9.78 10.11
N ASP A 427 13.17 -10.87 10.16
CA ASP A 427 12.72 -12.15 10.72
C ASP A 427 12.35 -12.02 12.22
N MET A 428 13.08 -11.19 12.96
CA MET A 428 12.78 -10.88 14.36
C MET A 428 11.40 -10.20 14.49
N VAL A 429 11.12 -9.20 13.68
CA VAL A 429 9.84 -8.48 13.74
C VAL A 429 8.67 -9.35 13.33
N ILE A 430 8.81 -10.16 12.29
CA ILE A 430 7.79 -11.13 11.89
C ILE A 430 7.52 -12.13 13.02
N SER A 431 8.57 -12.62 13.68
CA SER A 431 8.43 -13.53 14.82
C SER A 431 7.73 -12.85 16.00
N GLU A 432 8.04 -11.59 16.29
CA GLU A 432 7.34 -10.81 17.32
C GLU A 432 5.84 -10.69 17.01
N LEU A 433 5.48 -10.34 15.78
CA LEU A 433 4.09 -10.23 15.34
C LEU A 433 3.32 -11.55 15.48
N ILE A 434 3.95 -12.68 15.14
CA ILE A 434 3.35 -14.02 15.31
C ILE A 434 3.17 -14.36 16.80
N ASN A 435 4.15 -14.04 17.64
CA ASN A 435 4.10 -14.33 19.09
C ASN A 435 3.01 -13.51 19.78
N LEU A 436 2.86 -12.23 19.45
CA LEU A 436 1.78 -11.39 19.97
C LEU A 436 0.40 -12.02 19.75
N TYR A 437 0.21 -12.64 18.60
CA TYR A 437 -1.05 -13.32 18.28
C TYR A 437 -1.24 -14.61 19.09
N SER A 438 -0.18 -15.34 19.36
CA SER A 438 -0.21 -16.59 20.12
C SER A 438 -0.49 -16.36 21.60
N ASP A 439 0.17 -15.38 22.21
CA ASP A 439 0.00 -15.02 23.61
C ASP A 439 -1.43 -14.59 23.93
N GLU A 440 -2.07 -13.81 23.05
CA GLU A 440 -3.45 -13.39 23.23
C GLU A 440 -4.46 -14.56 23.13
N LYS A 441 -4.14 -15.61 22.36
CA LYS A 441 -4.97 -16.83 22.29
C LYS A 441 -4.84 -17.68 23.55
N GLU A 442 -3.70 -17.71 24.22
CA GLU A 442 -3.49 -18.46 25.48
C GLU A 442 -4.17 -17.77 26.65
N GLU A 443 -4.04 -16.45 26.82
CA GLU A 443 -4.74 -15.70 27.87
C GLU A 443 -6.27 -15.86 27.82
N LYS A 444 -6.83 -16.02 26.60
CA LYS A 444 -8.28 -16.25 26.42
C LYS A 444 -8.72 -17.67 26.79
N LYS A 445 -7.84 -18.65 26.75
CA LYS A 445 -8.15 -20.02 27.20
C LYS A 445 -8.16 -20.10 28.73
N ASP A 446 -7.24 -19.40 29.38
CA ASP A 446 -7.12 -19.40 30.85
C ASP A 446 -8.19 -18.56 31.54
N GLY A 447 -8.79 -17.59 30.86
CA GLY A 447 -9.90 -16.78 31.36
C GLY A 447 -11.30 -17.38 31.19
N MET A 448 -11.41 -18.60 30.66
CA MET A 448 -12.67 -19.34 30.47
C MET A 448 -12.92 -20.45 31.53
N PHE A 449 -12.15 -20.48 32.63
CA PHE A 449 -12.37 -21.38 33.77
C PHE A 449 -12.89 -20.65 34.99
#